data_0a48bbdd083b42b8872394d0c2ea2eba
#
_entry.id   0a48bbdd083b42b8872394d0c2ea2eba
#
_cell.length_a   1.000
_cell.length_b   1.000
_cell.length_c   1.000
_cell.angle_alpha   90.00
_cell.angle_beta   90.00
_cell.angle_gamma   90.00
#
_symmetry.space_group_name_H-M   'P 1'
#
loop_
_entity.id
_entity.type
_entity.pdbx_description
1 polymer ?
#
loop_
_entity_poly.entity_id
_entity_poly.type
_entity_poly.pdbx_seq_one_letter_code
_entity_poly.pdbx_strand_id
1 'polypeptide(L)'
;MQKLKDMKIKKRLNTGFKMVTGIATIAAVLGIIAMLVASGRYEYAMTNYGFSQGDIGKAMVTFSETRSALRAVVGYDEEDMIEAQVSLHDQKKEAFETYLKDIESTMVFPQAKEAYNTLVTDLDGYWDIDAEVLELATSSSDDGYLKAQEIDTGELSPQYDKIYQDLATLMDLNVQKGDASKASLHNMELIFMIVIIAVIVVCIVISIRIGNTMAVDIEKPLTALAERLKSFAEGDLDSPFPESEADDEIKEMILEAEQMAHNLNLIITDAGELLGEMAAGNYAVGTRIEDKYVGKFVALKDAMRKMNRQMNSTLQQVED
;
A
#
# COMPACT_ATOMS: atom_id res chain seq x y z
N MET A 1 24.62 -9.34 -5.86
CA MET A 1 24.47 -10.56 -5.04
C MET A 1 25.78 -11.03 -4.41
N GLN A 2 26.94 -10.94 -5.09
CA GLN A 2 28.24 -11.34 -4.50
C GLN A 2 28.59 -10.66 -3.17
N LYS A 3 28.32 -9.36 -3.03
CA LYS A 3 28.51 -8.63 -1.74
C LYS A 3 27.64 -9.13 -0.56
N LEU A 4 26.55 -9.86 -0.82
CA LEU A 4 25.72 -10.45 0.24
C LEU A 4 26.31 -11.79 0.71
N LYS A 5 27.01 -12.54 -0.14
CA LYS A 5 27.64 -13.84 0.21
C LYS A 5 28.75 -13.68 1.24
N ASP A 6 29.53 -12.60 1.15
CA ASP A 6 30.69 -12.32 2.03
C ASP A 6 30.29 -11.65 3.36
N MET A 7 28.99 -11.53 3.64
CA MET A 7 28.51 -11.00 4.91
C MET A 7 28.29 -12.12 5.91
N LYS A 8 28.60 -11.87 7.18
CA LYS A 8 28.19 -12.73 8.30
C LYS A 8 26.71 -13.07 8.24
N ILE A 9 26.34 -14.30 8.55
CA ILE A 9 24.96 -14.86 8.40
C ILE A 9 23.92 -13.93 9.00
N LYS A 10 24.12 -13.45 10.23
CA LYS A 10 23.21 -12.51 10.90
C LYS A 10 23.01 -11.23 10.09
N LYS A 11 24.07 -10.65 9.53
CA LYS A 11 23.99 -9.41 8.75
C LYS A 11 23.31 -9.66 7.40
N ARG A 12 23.59 -10.79 6.76
CA ARG A 12 22.98 -11.22 5.48
C ARG A 12 21.48 -11.41 5.62
N LEU A 13 21.02 -12.17 6.62
CA LEU A 13 19.60 -12.35 6.94
C LEU A 13 18.90 -11.02 7.23
N ASN A 14 19.49 -10.20 8.09
CA ASN A 14 18.90 -8.89 8.44
C ASN A 14 18.78 -7.97 7.22
N THR A 15 19.78 -7.98 6.33
CA THR A 15 19.71 -7.19 5.07
C THR A 15 18.63 -7.71 4.14
N GLY A 16 18.48 -9.03 4.00
CA GLY A 16 17.41 -9.63 3.21
C GLY A 16 16.02 -9.29 3.74
N PHE A 17 15.80 -9.42 5.04
CA PHE A 17 14.52 -9.01 5.65
C PHE A 17 14.23 -7.51 5.48
N LYS A 18 15.25 -6.64 5.65
CA LYS A 18 15.09 -5.20 5.42
C LYS A 18 14.72 -4.88 3.97
N MET A 19 15.32 -5.57 3.00
CA MET A 19 14.97 -5.39 1.58
C MET A 19 13.51 -5.78 1.32
N VAL A 20 13.09 -6.96 1.76
CA VAL A 20 11.70 -7.44 1.58
C VAL A 20 10.70 -6.50 2.28
N THR A 21 10.97 -6.11 3.53
CA THR A 21 10.13 -5.18 4.29
C THR A 21 10.08 -3.81 3.61
N GLY A 22 11.22 -3.31 3.11
CA GLY A 22 11.28 -2.02 2.40
C GLY A 22 10.41 -2.01 1.14
N ILE A 23 10.47 -3.06 0.32
CA ILE A 23 9.63 -3.19 -0.88
C ILE A 23 8.15 -3.29 -0.51
N ALA A 24 7.81 -4.08 0.52
CA ALA A 24 6.44 -4.20 1.01
C ALA A 24 5.90 -2.86 1.54
N THR A 25 6.73 -2.09 2.23
CA THR A 25 6.39 -0.75 2.73
C THR A 25 6.12 0.22 1.58
N ILE A 26 6.93 0.19 0.52
CA ILE A 26 6.70 1.01 -0.69
C ILE A 26 5.35 0.65 -1.31
N ALA A 27 5.02 -0.63 -1.44
CA ALA A 27 3.72 -1.08 -1.97
C ALA A 27 2.55 -0.56 -1.12
N ALA A 28 2.66 -0.63 0.21
CA ALA A 28 1.64 -0.13 1.13
C ALA A 28 1.46 1.39 1.02
N VAL A 29 2.55 2.14 0.94
CA VAL A 29 2.51 3.61 0.77
C VAL A 29 1.85 3.99 -0.57
N LEU A 30 2.18 3.30 -1.66
CA LEU A 30 1.53 3.52 -2.96
C LEU A 30 0.03 3.23 -2.90
N GLY A 31 -0.40 2.18 -2.19
CA GLY A 31 -1.81 1.87 -1.96
C GLY A 31 -2.53 2.97 -1.19
N ILE A 32 -1.93 3.52 -0.15
CA ILE A 32 -2.49 4.64 0.63
C ILE A 32 -2.61 5.90 -0.25
N ILE A 33 -1.58 6.24 -1.02
CA ILE A 33 -1.61 7.40 -1.93
C ILE A 33 -2.72 7.22 -2.97
N ALA A 34 -2.84 6.05 -3.59
CA ALA A 34 -3.90 5.76 -4.55
C ALA A 34 -5.30 5.94 -3.94
N MET A 35 -5.51 5.46 -2.71
CA MET A 35 -6.77 5.62 -1.98
C MET A 35 -7.09 7.08 -1.69
N LEU A 36 -6.10 7.87 -1.23
CA LEU A 36 -6.31 9.31 -0.94
C LEU A 36 -6.64 10.10 -2.21
N VAL A 37 -5.97 9.81 -3.32
CA VAL A 37 -6.26 10.45 -4.61
C VAL A 37 -7.66 10.08 -5.10
N ALA A 38 -8.04 8.80 -5.02
CA ALA A 38 -9.37 8.35 -5.40
C ALA A 38 -10.46 9.01 -4.53
N SER A 39 -10.29 9.01 -3.20
CA SER A 39 -11.23 9.65 -2.25
C SER A 39 -11.44 11.12 -2.57
N GLY A 40 -10.37 11.89 -2.78
CA GLY A 40 -10.49 13.32 -3.13
C GLY A 40 -11.20 13.56 -4.47
N ARG A 41 -10.99 12.68 -5.44
CA ARG A 41 -11.71 12.77 -6.73
C ARG A 41 -13.18 12.41 -6.60
N TYR A 42 -13.52 11.41 -5.79
CA TYR A 42 -14.90 11.06 -5.48
C TYR A 42 -15.63 12.20 -4.76
N GLU A 43 -15.02 12.77 -3.73
CA GLU A 43 -15.55 13.91 -3.00
C GLU A 43 -15.83 15.09 -3.92
N TYR A 44 -14.86 15.43 -4.77
CA TYR A 44 -15.05 16.50 -5.79
C TYR A 44 -16.22 16.22 -6.72
N ALA A 45 -16.34 14.98 -7.24
CA ALA A 45 -17.42 14.61 -8.16
C ALA A 45 -18.79 14.62 -7.47
N MET A 46 -18.87 14.13 -6.23
CA MET A 46 -20.11 14.14 -5.45
C MET A 46 -20.55 15.57 -5.12
N THR A 47 -19.64 16.40 -4.65
CA THR A 47 -19.97 17.80 -4.27
C THR A 47 -20.40 18.62 -5.48
N ASN A 48 -19.63 18.58 -6.58
CA ASN A 48 -19.87 19.49 -7.70
C ASN A 48 -20.86 18.97 -8.74
N TYR A 49 -21.11 17.66 -8.77
CA TYR A 49 -22.05 17.08 -9.75
C TYR A 49 -23.19 16.32 -9.07
N GLY A 50 -22.92 15.44 -8.09
CA GLY A 50 -23.95 14.62 -7.45
C GLY A 50 -24.94 15.42 -6.62
N PHE A 51 -24.46 16.17 -5.65
CA PHE A 51 -25.33 17.00 -4.77
C PHE A 51 -25.92 18.19 -5.52
N SER A 52 -25.14 18.80 -6.41
CA SER A 52 -25.61 19.91 -7.27
C SER A 52 -26.83 19.53 -8.09
N GLN A 53 -26.93 18.30 -8.61
CA GLN A 53 -28.17 17.83 -9.29
C GLN A 53 -29.37 17.85 -8.35
N GLY A 54 -29.19 17.49 -7.09
CA GLY A 54 -30.23 17.56 -6.08
C GLY A 54 -30.72 19.00 -5.84
N ASP A 55 -29.81 19.95 -5.77
CA ASP A 55 -30.14 21.36 -5.52
C ASP A 55 -30.77 22.02 -6.77
N ILE A 56 -30.31 21.70 -7.99
CA ILE A 56 -30.99 22.09 -9.24
C ILE A 56 -32.41 21.54 -9.25
N GLY A 57 -32.62 20.25 -8.92
CA GLY A 57 -33.94 19.65 -8.84
C GLY A 57 -34.87 20.33 -7.85
N LYS A 58 -34.35 20.70 -6.66
CA LYS A 58 -35.13 21.47 -5.66
C LYS A 58 -35.45 22.88 -6.18
N ALA A 59 -34.50 23.55 -6.84
CA ALA A 59 -34.76 24.85 -7.47
C ALA A 59 -35.87 24.76 -8.53
N MET A 60 -35.86 23.74 -9.39
CA MET A 60 -36.92 23.51 -10.36
C MET A 60 -38.31 23.33 -9.71
N VAL A 61 -38.34 22.53 -8.61
CA VAL A 61 -39.60 22.30 -7.88
C VAL A 61 -40.09 23.58 -7.22
N THR A 62 -39.23 24.29 -6.47
CA THR A 62 -39.63 25.54 -5.79
C THR A 62 -40.02 26.63 -6.75
N PHE A 63 -39.33 26.76 -7.90
CA PHE A 63 -39.73 27.68 -8.98
C PHE A 63 -41.11 27.35 -9.55
N SER A 64 -41.40 26.07 -9.76
CA SER A 64 -42.73 25.61 -10.21
C SER A 64 -43.82 25.86 -9.16
N GLU A 65 -43.49 25.69 -7.85
CA GLU A 65 -44.39 25.99 -6.76
C GLU A 65 -44.68 27.51 -6.63
N THR A 66 -43.66 28.36 -6.83
CA THR A 66 -43.83 29.82 -6.89
C THR A 66 -44.84 30.22 -7.98
N ARG A 67 -44.60 29.66 -9.20
CA ARG A 67 -45.53 29.87 -10.32
C ARG A 67 -46.94 29.38 -10.06
N SER A 68 -47.07 28.23 -9.38
CA SER A 68 -48.39 27.68 -9.00
C SER A 68 -49.12 28.56 -7.99
N ALA A 69 -48.41 29.10 -7.03
CA ALA A 69 -48.95 30.00 -6.02
C ALA A 69 -49.43 31.34 -6.67
N LEU A 70 -48.61 31.92 -7.57
CA LEU A 70 -49.00 33.12 -8.30
C LEU A 70 -50.27 32.92 -9.13
N ARG A 71 -50.38 31.80 -9.84
CA ARG A 71 -51.59 31.45 -10.61
C ARG A 71 -52.82 31.29 -9.72
N ALA A 72 -52.64 30.79 -8.50
CA ALA A 72 -53.70 30.69 -7.51
C ALA A 72 -54.14 32.08 -7.03
N VAL A 73 -53.17 33.00 -6.78
CA VAL A 73 -53.52 34.42 -6.49
C VAL A 73 -54.36 35.04 -7.58
N VAL A 74 -53.98 34.82 -8.88
CA VAL A 74 -54.73 35.29 -10.03
C VAL A 74 -56.07 34.55 -10.22
N GLY A 75 -56.27 33.39 -9.65
CA GLY A 75 -57.44 32.53 -9.86
C GLY A 75 -58.48 32.53 -8.72
N TYR A 76 -58.17 33.06 -7.53
CA TYR A 76 -59.07 33.07 -6.37
C TYR A 76 -59.78 34.40 -6.20
N ASP A 77 -61.05 34.35 -5.72
CA ASP A 77 -61.87 35.52 -5.45
C ASP A 77 -61.92 35.83 -3.93
N GLU A 78 -61.52 34.87 -3.07
CA GLU A 78 -61.63 35.01 -1.61
C GLU A 78 -60.34 35.59 -1.06
N GLU A 79 -60.40 36.69 -0.33
CA GLU A 79 -59.28 37.46 0.19
C GLU A 79 -58.36 36.60 1.09
N ASP A 80 -58.90 35.76 1.96
CA ASP A 80 -58.13 34.85 2.83
C ASP A 80 -57.29 33.84 2.02
N MET A 81 -57.83 33.35 0.87
CA MET A 81 -57.14 32.41 -0.01
C MET A 81 -56.05 33.11 -0.81
N ILE A 82 -56.30 34.32 -1.28
CA ILE A 82 -55.34 35.17 -1.98
C ILE A 82 -54.13 35.42 -1.05
N GLU A 83 -54.39 35.91 0.21
CA GLU A 83 -53.36 36.22 1.19
C GLU A 83 -52.49 34.96 1.49
N ALA A 84 -53.12 33.80 1.64
CA ALA A 84 -52.43 32.54 1.87
C ALA A 84 -51.49 32.16 0.66
N GLN A 85 -51.95 32.40 -0.57
CA GLN A 85 -51.16 32.10 -1.76
C GLN A 85 -50.02 33.11 -1.97
N VAL A 86 -50.21 34.39 -1.65
CA VAL A 86 -49.14 35.40 -1.64
C VAL A 86 -48.02 34.96 -0.65
N SER A 87 -48.42 34.59 0.56
CA SER A 87 -47.45 34.09 1.54
C SER A 87 -46.69 32.84 1.07
N LEU A 88 -47.38 31.90 0.41
CA LEU A 88 -46.79 30.71 -0.15
C LEU A 88 -45.82 31.05 -1.30
N HIS A 89 -46.20 31.97 -2.18
CA HIS A 89 -45.39 32.49 -3.28
C HIS A 89 -44.05 33.02 -2.76
N ASP A 90 -44.08 33.92 -1.77
CA ASP A 90 -42.90 34.54 -1.19
C ASP A 90 -42.00 33.51 -0.50
N GLN A 91 -42.59 32.56 0.23
CA GLN A 91 -41.83 31.46 0.86
C GLN A 91 -41.12 30.59 -0.17
N LYS A 92 -41.77 30.27 -1.32
CA LYS A 92 -41.20 29.42 -2.35
C LYS A 92 -40.17 30.17 -3.17
N LYS A 93 -40.35 31.48 -3.39
CA LYS A 93 -39.34 32.35 -4.01
C LYS A 93 -38.05 32.40 -3.19
N GLU A 94 -38.16 32.64 -1.88
CA GLU A 94 -37.03 32.66 -0.96
C GLU A 94 -36.27 31.30 -0.95
N ALA A 95 -37.02 30.18 -0.95
CA ALA A 95 -36.45 28.85 -1.03
C ALA A 95 -35.72 28.62 -2.38
N PHE A 96 -36.32 29.07 -3.49
CA PHE A 96 -35.68 29.01 -4.81
C PHE A 96 -34.39 29.81 -4.86
N GLU A 97 -34.36 31.04 -4.37
CA GLU A 97 -33.16 31.89 -4.32
C GLU A 97 -32.06 31.25 -3.47
N THR A 98 -32.44 30.57 -2.39
CA THR A 98 -31.49 29.82 -1.54
C THR A 98 -30.83 28.68 -2.33
N TYR A 99 -31.61 27.85 -3.03
CA TYR A 99 -31.08 26.79 -3.85
C TYR A 99 -30.27 27.31 -5.03
N LEU A 100 -30.67 28.41 -5.64
CA LEU A 100 -29.92 29.05 -6.73
C LEU A 100 -28.50 29.49 -6.28
N LYS A 101 -28.39 30.03 -5.06
CA LYS A 101 -27.11 30.39 -4.46
C LYS A 101 -26.25 29.17 -4.15
N ASP A 102 -26.84 28.07 -3.68
CA ASP A 102 -26.11 26.81 -3.45
C ASP A 102 -25.58 26.24 -4.76
N ILE A 103 -26.36 26.28 -5.82
CA ILE A 103 -25.98 25.88 -7.17
C ILE A 103 -24.78 26.68 -7.69
N GLU A 104 -24.72 28.00 -7.49
CA GLU A 104 -23.63 28.87 -7.95
C GLU A 104 -22.27 28.33 -7.54
N SER A 105 -22.14 27.92 -6.29
CA SER A 105 -20.88 27.43 -5.72
C SER A 105 -20.35 26.15 -6.42
N THR A 106 -21.23 25.39 -7.06
CA THR A 106 -20.94 24.12 -7.73
C THR A 106 -20.73 24.26 -9.25
N MET A 107 -20.88 25.45 -9.81
CA MET A 107 -20.64 25.73 -11.22
C MET A 107 -19.15 25.84 -11.55
N VAL A 108 -18.45 24.70 -11.57
CA VAL A 108 -16.98 24.63 -11.64
C VAL A 108 -16.41 24.54 -13.07
N PHE A 109 -17.23 24.36 -14.07
CA PHE A 109 -16.79 24.27 -15.46
C PHE A 109 -17.43 25.34 -16.37
N PRO A 110 -16.76 25.77 -17.47
CA PRO A 110 -17.15 26.95 -18.21
C PRO A 110 -18.61 26.95 -18.73
N GLN A 111 -19.07 25.83 -19.29
CA GLN A 111 -20.41 25.72 -19.85
C GLN A 111 -21.51 25.88 -18.79
N ALA A 112 -21.30 25.32 -17.58
CA ALA A 112 -22.24 25.48 -16.48
C ALA A 112 -22.25 26.91 -15.94
N LYS A 113 -21.10 27.59 -15.88
CA LYS A 113 -21.03 28.99 -15.48
C LYS A 113 -21.77 29.90 -16.47
N GLU A 114 -21.61 29.66 -17.77
CA GLU A 114 -22.29 30.39 -18.81
C GLU A 114 -23.80 30.19 -18.72
N ALA A 115 -24.27 28.94 -18.62
CA ALA A 115 -25.69 28.61 -18.48
C ALA A 115 -26.30 29.21 -17.20
N TYR A 116 -25.58 29.17 -16.08
CA TYR A 116 -25.98 29.78 -14.81
C TYR A 116 -26.12 31.31 -14.95
N ASN A 117 -25.14 31.98 -15.55
CA ASN A 117 -25.22 33.44 -15.77
C ASN A 117 -26.39 33.84 -16.68
N THR A 118 -26.68 33.03 -17.71
CA THR A 118 -27.87 33.22 -18.57
C THR A 118 -29.15 33.10 -17.76
N LEU A 119 -29.28 32.02 -16.96
CA LEU A 119 -30.41 31.81 -16.05
C LEU A 119 -30.62 33.00 -15.11
N VAL A 120 -29.56 33.50 -14.45
CA VAL A 120 -29.67 34.65 -13.53
C VAL A 120 -30.12 35.89 -14.24
N THR A 121 -29.60 36.15 -15.44
CA THR A 121 -30.03 37.31 -16.26
C THR A 121 -31.49 37.23 -16.67
N ASP A 122 -31.95 36.03 -17.05
CA ASP A 122 -33.34 35.82 -17.45
C ASP A 122 -34.31 35.87 -16.25
N LEU A 123 -33.84 35.45 -15.06
CA LEU A 123 -34.61 35.54 -13.83
C LEU A 123 -34.89 36.99 -13.41
N ASP A 124 -33.95 37.92 -13.58
CA ASP A 124 -34.18 39.33 -13.25
C ASP A 124 -35.42 39.86 -14.00
N GLY A 125 -35.50 39.63 -15.33
CA GLY A 125 -36.66 40.02 -16.11
C GLY A 125 -37.93 39.27 -15.74
N TYR A 126 -37.84 38.01 -15.35
CA TYR A 126 -38.99 37.22 -14.88
C TYR A 126 -39.57 37.78 -13.59
N TRP A 127 -38.72 38.07 -12.58
CA TRP A 127 -39.19 38.57 -11.29
C TRP A 127 -39.80 39.96 -11.35
N ASP A 128 -39.41 40.81 -12.32
CA ASP A 128 -40.02 42.11 -12.56
C ASP A 128 -41.47 41.93 -13.00
N ILE A 129 -41.74 41.04 -13.95
CA ILE A 129 -43.11 40.78 -14.44
C ILE A 129 -43.93 40.01 -13.41
N ASP A 130 -43.32 39.06 -12.65
CA ASP A 130 -43.96 38.32 -11.60
C ASP A 130 -44.49 39.28 -10.49
N ALA A 131 -43.69 40.27 -10.12
CA ALA A 131 -44.08 41.28 -9.11
C ALA A 131 -45.22 42.17 -9.64
N GLU A 132 -45.21 42.56 -10.95
CA GLU A 132 -46.30 43.32 -11.57
C GLU A 132 -47.64 42.54 -11.56
N VAL A 133 -47.59 41.26 -11.92
CA VAL A 133 -48.76 40.36 -11.88
C VAL A 133 -49.31 40.23 -10.47
N LEU A 134 -48.42 40.06 -9.48
CA LEU A 134 -48.82 39.94 -8.06
C LEU A 134 -49.48 41.24 -7.56
N GLU A 135 -48.91 42.40 -7.86
CA GLU A 135 -49.48 43.72 -7.47
C GLU A 135 -50.85 43.93 -8.08
N LEU A 136 -51.00 43.66 -9.41
CA LEU A 136 -52.28 43.82 -10.08
C LEU A 136 -53.34 42.85 -9.60
N ALA A 137 -53.00 41.59 -9.34
CA ALA A 137 -53.90 40.55 -8.85
C ALA A 137 -54.44 40.84 -7.42
N THR A 138 -53.65 41.55 -6.61
CA THR A 138 -54.01 41.92 -5.19
C THR A 138 -54.65 43.30 -5.10
N SER A 139 -54.81 44.04 -6.23
CA SER A 139 -55.26 45.43 -6.26
C SER A 139 -56.74 45.64 -5.99
N SER A 140 -57.57 44.70 -5.70
CA SER A 140 -59.04 44.80 -5.45
C SER A 140 -59.81 45.50 -6.55
N SER A 141 -59.32 45.51 -7.79
CA SER A 141 -59.96 46.14 -8.96
C SER A 141 -60.21 45.15 -10.08
N ASP A 142 -61.41 45.11 -10.64
CA ASP A 142 -61.74 44.23 -11.76
C ASP A 142 -60.81 44.43 -12.98
N ASP A 143 -60.38 45.66 -13.23
CA ASP A 143 -59.46 45.99 -14.33
C ASP A 143 -58.05 45.50 -14.02
N GLY A 144 -57.58 45.57 -12.76
CA GLY A 144 -56.30 45.02 -12.28
C GLY A 144 -56.25 43.51 -12.45
N TYR A 145 -57.30 42.81 -12.08
CA TYR A 145 -57.42 41.37 -12.21
C TYR A 145 -57.35 40.89 -13.64
N LEU A 146 -58.11 41.52 -14.57
CA LEU A 146 -58.07 41.19 -16.00
C LEU A 146 -56.67 41.43 -16.63
N LYS A 147 -56.02 42.52 -16.21
CA LYS A 147 -54.65 42.82 -16.61
C LYS A 147 -53.64 41.79 -16.10
N ALA A 148 -53.78 41.41 -14.81
CA ALA A 148 -52.93 40.36 -14.25
C ALA A 148 -53.02 39.05 -15.05
N GLN A 149 -54.25 38.65 -15.45
CA GLN A 149 -54.45 37.47 -16.30
C GLN A 149 -53.82 37.61 -17.69
N GLU A 150 -53.91 38.78 -18.32
CA GLU A 150 -53.33 39.06 -19.64
C GLU A 150 -51.80 38.96 -19.59
N ILE A 151 -51.16 39.60 -18.59
CA ILE A 151 -49.69 39.57 -18.41
C ILE A 151 -49.23 38.15 -18.02
N ASP A 152 -49.95 37.48 -17.11
CA ASP A 152 -49.61 36.11 -16.67
C ASP A 152 -49.59 35.14 -17.87
N THR A 153 -50.56 35.22 -18.76
CA THR A 153 -50.66 34.31 -19.90
C THR A 153 -49.83 34.73 -21.11
N GLY A 154 -49.70 36.04 -21.36
CA GLY A 154 -49.06 36.58 -22.57
C GLY A 154 -47.54 36.80 -22.40
N GLU A 155 -47.10 37.26 -21.23
CA GLU A 155 -45.68 37.65 -21.02
C GLU A 155 -44.99 36.74 -20.04
N LEU A 156 -45.56 36.46 -18.87
CA LEU A 156 -44.90 35.71 -17.82
C LEU A 156 -44.77 34.21 -18.14
N SER A 157 -45.79 33.60 -18.75
CA SER A 157 -45.78 32.17 -19.07
C SER A 157 -44.64 31.76 -20.02
N PRO A 158 -44.40 32.49 -21.14
CA PRO A 158 -43.23 32.19 -21.98
C PRO A 158 -41.90 32.36 -21.28
N GLN A 159 -41.78 33.35 -20.37
CA GLN A 159 -40.54 33.51 -19.59
C GLN A 159 -40.38 32.40 -18.57
N TYR A 160 -41.46 31.97 -17.91
CA TYR A 160 -41.41 30.78 -17.04
C TYR A 160 -40.89 29.55 -17.79
N ASP A 161 -41.39 29.28 -18.97
CA ASP A 161 -40.98 28.15 -19.80
C ASP A 161 -39.49 28.25 -20.14
N LYS A 162 -38.98 29.45 -20.41
CA LYS A 162 -37.58 29.71 -20.70
C LYS A 162 -36.69 29.41 -19.46
N ILE A 163 -37.04 29.98 -18.30
CA ILE A 163 -36.33 29.75 -17.06
C ILE A 163 -36.27 28.25 -16.69
N TYR A 164 -37.43 27.57 -16.88
CA TYR A 164 -37.49 26.14 -16.61
C TYR A 164 -36.59 25.34 -17.56
N GLN A 165 -36.46 25.74 -18.83
CA GLN A 165 -35.51 25.14 -19.79
C GLN A 165 -34.05 25.45 -19.44
N ASP A 166 -33.75 26.64 -18.94
CA ASP A 166 -32.39 27.01 -18.47
C ASP A 166 -31.97 26.15 -17.28
N LEU A 167 -32.87 25.94 -16.31
CA LEU A 167 -32.66 25.02 -15.19
C LEU A 167 -32.47 23.56 -15.67
N ALA A 168 -33.28 23.12 -16.64
CA ALA A 168 -33.14 21.79 -17.23
C ALA A 168 -31.80 21.65 -17.98
N THR A 169 -31.36 22.68 -18.67
CA THR A 169 -30.06 22.73 -19.36
C THR A 169 -28.90 22.61 -18.35
N LEU A 170 -28.99 23.33 -17.21
CA LEU A 170 -28.04 23.20 -16.13
C LEU A 170 -28.01 21.79 -15.56
N MET A 171 -29.18 21.18 -15.36
CA MET A 171 -29.30 19.81 -14.92
C MET A 171 -28.60 18.85 -15.89
N ASP A 172 -28.89 18.95 -17.18
CA ASP A 172 -28.33 18.08 -18.21
C ASP A 172 -26.80 18.23 -18.31
N LEU A 173 -26.28 19.46 -18.27
CA LEU A 173 -24.84 19.71 -18.24
C LEU A 173 -24.16 19.06 -17.03
N ASN A 174 -24.83 19.15 -15.90
CA ASN A 174 -24.31 18.58 -14.64
C ASN A 174 -24.34 17.05 -14.64
N VAL A 175 -25.42 16.43 -15.18
CA VAL A 175 -25.54 14.99 -15.36
C VAL A 175 -24.44 14.48 -16.32
N GLN A 176 -24.30 15.11 -17.50
CA GLN A 176 -23.28 14.72 -18.47
C GLN A 176 -21.86 14.80 -17.89
N LYS A 177 -21.58 15.85 -17.11
CA LYS A 177 -20.27 16.01 -16.46
C LYS A 177 -20.05 15.00 -15.35
N GLY A 178 -21.09 14.69 -14.59
CA GLY A 178 -21.10 13.64 -13.57
C GLY A 178 -20.80 12.26 -14.17
N ASP A 179 -21.46 11.91 -15.28
CA ASP A 179 -21.22 10.62 -15.97
C ASP A 179 -19.81 10.54 -16.56
N ALA A 180 -19.30 11.61 -17.16
CA ALA A 180 -17.92 11.68 -17.63
C ALA A 180 -16.91 11.53 -16.48
N SER A 181 -17.19 12.16 -15.34
CA SER A 181 -16.38 12.04 -14.13
C SER A 181 -16.39 10.61 -13.59
N LYS A 182 -17.55 9.96 -13.53
CA LYS A 182 -17.70 8.55 -13.13
C LYS A 182 -16.86 7.61 -14.03
N ALA A 183 -16.91 7.80 -15.35
CA ALA A 183 -16.11 7.02 -16.29
C ALA A 183 -14.59 7.22 -16.06
N SER A 184 -14.16 8.46 -15.82
CA SER A 184 -12.77 8.79 -15.50
C SER A 184 -12.30 8.16 -14.19
N LEU A 185 -13.15 8.21 -13.15
CA LEU A 185 -12.88 7.59 -11.84
C LEU A 185 -12.73 6.07 -11.96
N HIS A 186 -13.63 5.43 -12.71
CA HIS A 186 -13.56 3.98 -12.94
C HIS A 186 -12.26 3.57 -13.66
N ASN A 187 -11.86 4.30 -14.70
CA ASN A 187 -10.58 4.05 -15.38
C ASN A 187 -9.39 4.24 -14.46
N MET A 188 -9.40 5.25 -13.61
CA MET A 188 -8.35 5.50 -12.61
C MET A 188 -8.27 4.37 -11.58
N GLU A 189 -9.40 3.87 -11.08
CA GLU A 189 -9.45 2.71 -10.18
C GLU A 189 -8.84 1.46 -10.82
N LEU A 190 -9.19 1.17 -12.08
CA LEU A 190 -8.62 0.03 -12.81
C LEU A 190 -7.10 0.15 -12.96
N ILE A 191 -6.60 1.34 -13.30
CA ILE A 191 -5.16 1.58 -13.42
C ILE A 191 -4.48 1.37 -12.06
N PHE A 192 -5.00 1.93 -10.97
CA PHE A 192 -4.44 1.74 -9.63
C PHE A 192 -4.45 0.27 -9.21
N MET A 193 -5.52 -0.45 -9.48
CA MET A 193 -5.63 -1.88 -9.19
C MET A 193 -4.56 -2.69 -9.94
N ILE A 194 -4.38 -2.44 -11.23
CA ILE A 194 -3.37 -3.12 -12.05
C ILE A 194 -1.96 -2.82 -11.53
N VAL A 195 -1.66 -1.56 -11.23
CA VAL A 195 -0.35 -1.14 -10.71
C VAL A 195 -0.05 -1.81 -9.37
N ILE A 196 -1.01 -1.82 -8.44
CA ILE A 196 -0.85 -2.44 -7.12
C ILE A 196 -0.62 -3.95 -7.27
N ILE A 197 -1.40 -4.64 -8.11
CA ILE A 197 -1.22 -6.08 -8.36
C ILE A 197 0.17 -6.36 -8.95
N ALA A 198 0.61 -5.56 -9.92
CA ALA A 198 1.93 -5.70 -10.52
C ALA A 198 3.05 -5.54 -9.47
N VAL A 199 2.95 -4.55 -8.59
CA VAL A 199 3.92 -4.33 -7.50
C VAL A 199 3.92 -5.52 -6.53
N ILE A 200 2.76 -6.05 -6.16
CA ILE A 200 2.65 -7.23 -5.29
C ILE A 200 3.33 -8.44 -5.92
N VAL A 201 3.09 -8.71 -7.20
CA VAL A 201 3.73 -9.82 -7.92
C VAL A 201 5.26 -9.66 -7.94
N VAL A 202 5.77 -8.46 -8.23
CA VAL A 202 7.20 -8.16 -8.18
C VAL A 202 7.78 -8.39 -6.78
N CYS A 203 7.07 -7.95 -5.74
CA CYS A 203 7.46 -8.18 -4.33
C CYS A 203 7.59 -9.68 -4.02
N ILE A 204 6.60 -10.49 -4.43
CA ILE A 204 6.58 -11.94 -4.19
C ILE A 204 7.78 -12.59 -4.90
N VAL A 205 8.01 -12.28 -6.18
CA VAL A 205 9.13 -12.85 -6.96
C VAL A 205 10.48 -12.51 -6.34
N ILE A 206 10.69 -11.25 -5.94
CA ILE A 206 11.92 -10.80 -5.29
C ILE A 206 12.10 -11.51 -3.94
N SER A 207 11.05 -11.62 -3.13
CA SER A 207 11.10 -12.27 -1.82
C SER A 207 11.47 -13.75 -1.93
N ILE A 208 10.87 -14.48 -2.86
CA ILE A 208 11.19 -15.89 -3.12
C ILE A 208 12.63 -16.04 -3.61
N ARG A 209 13.09 -15.17 -4.51
CA ARG A 209 14.48 -15.18 -5.02
C ARG A 209 15.50 -14.95 -3.89
N ILE A 210 15.28 -13.94 -3.04
CA ILE A 210 16.15 -13.64 -1.89
C ILE A 210 16.14 -14.82 -0.91
N GLY A 211 14.96 -15.33 -0.55
CA GLY A 211 14.81 -16.43 0.38
C GLY A 211 15.53 -17.70 -0.08
N ASN A 212 15.29 -18.13 -1.32
CA ASN A 212 15.94 -19.32 -1.88
C ASN A 212 17.45 -19.18 -1.98
N THR A 213 17.96 -18.02 -2.42
CA THR A 213 19.40 -17.79 -2.48
C THR A 213 20.05 -17.88 -1.10
N MET A 214 19.44 -17.26 -0.09
CA MET A 214 19.95 -17.32 1.28
C MET A 214 19.89 -18.73 1.89
N ALA A 215 18.80 -19.45 1.65
CA ALA A 215 18.64 -20.82 2.12
C ALA A 215 19.73 -21.73 1.56
N VAL A 216 19.94 -21.71 0.24
CA VAL A 216 20.93 -22.55 -0.44
C VAL A 216 22.37 -22.20 -0.03
N ASP A 217 22.68 -20.90 0.11
CA ASP A 217 24.03 -20.43 0.47
C ASP A 217 24.41 -20.79 1.93
N ILE A 218 23.44 -21.09 2.78
CA ILE A 218 23.66 -21.53 4.18
C ILE A 218 23.58 -23.06 4.29
N GLU A 219 22.54 -23.66 3.71
CA GLU A 219 22.24 -25.09 3.86
C GLU A 219 23.34 -25.98 3.27
N LYS A 220 23.76 -25.70 2.03
CA LYS A 220 24.73 -26.56 1.32
C LYS A 220 26.06 -26.72 2.06
N PRO A 221 26.76 -25.63 2.46
CA PRO A 221 28.05 -25.77 3.15
C PRO A 221 27.89 -26.40 4.55
N LEU A 222 26.80 -26.10 5.28
CA LEU A 222 26.55 -26.72 6.58
C LEU A 222 26.27 -28.21 6.48
N THR A 223 25.50 -28.64 5.49
CA THR A 223 25.22 -30.06 5.25
C THR A 223 26.51 -30.80 4.89
N ALA A 224 27.32 -30.24 3.99
CA ALA A 224 28.61 -30.81 3.61
C ALA A 224 29.58 -30.91 4.82
N LEU A 225 29.64 -29.88 5.67
CA LEU A 225 30.41 -29.90 6.89
C LEU A 225 29.90 -30.99 7.89
N ALA A 226 28.57 -31.09 8.05
CA ALA A 226 27.96 -32.08 8.91
C ALA A 226 28.28 -33.53 8.46
N GLU A 227 28.18 -33.81 7.18
CA GLU A 227 28.56 -35.09 6.57
C GLU A 227 30.05 -35.41 6.78
N ARG A 228 30.92 -34.42 6.56
CA ARG A 228 32.36 -34.56 6.79
C ARG A 228 32.71 -34.82 8.26
N LEU A 229 32.07 -34.10 9.20
CA LEU A 229 32.23 -34.32 10.62
C LEU A 229 31.74 -35.71 11.06
N LYS A 230 30.71 -36.24 10.40
CA LYS A 230 30.25 -37.61 10.66
C LYS A 230 31.32 -38.63 10.24
N SER A 231 31.89 -38.55 9.05
CA SER A 231 33.02 -39.40 8.59
C SER A 231 34.23 -39.26 9.51
N PHE A 232 34.53 -38.04 9.94
CA PHE A 232 35.60 -37.79 10.92
C PHE A 232 35.35 -38.54 12.25
N ALA A 233 34.11 -38.50 12.75
CA ALA A 233 33.75 -39.22 13.98
C ALA A 233 33.82 -40.77 13.82
N GLU A 234 33.68 -41.27 12.58
CA GLU A 234 33.85 -42.69 12.23
C GLU A 234 35.32 -43.08 12.01
N GLY A 235 36.28 -42.13 12.19
CA GLY A 235 37.70 -42.37 12.12
C GLY A 235 38.40 -41.96 10.81
N ASP A 236 37.69 -41.38 9.87
CA ASP A 236 38.28 -40.82 8.67
C ASP A 236 38.94 -39.47 8.98
N LEU A 237 40.26 -39.49 9.21
CA LEU A 237 41.06 -38.29 9.52
C LEU A 237 41.68 -37.64 8.30
N ASP A 238 41.67 -38.31 7.14
CA ASP A 238 42.47 -37.96 5.93
C ASP A 238 41.65 -37.25 4.83
N SER A 239 40.33 -37.50 4.78
CA SER A 239 39.48 -36.89 3.73
C SER A 239 39.43 -35.37 3.87
N PRO A 240 39.43 -34.62 2.75
CA PRO A 240 39.40 -33.16 2.79
C PRO A 240 38.07 -32.62 3.33
N PHE A 241 38.16 -31.47 3.98
CA PHE A 241 36.96 -30.70 4.37
C PHE A 241 36.37 -29.94 3.18
N PRO A 242 35.06 -29.66 3.22
CA PRO A 242 34.40 -28.90 2.14
C PRO A 242 34.95 -27.47 2.06
N GLU A 243 35.00 -26.91 0.84
CA GLU A 243 35.34 -25.51 0.66
C GLU A 243 34.08 -24.63 0.76
N SER A 244 34.20 -23.42 1.33
CA SER A 244 33.19 -22.40 1.32
C SER A 244 33.65 -21.21 0.50
N GLU A 245 32.83 -20.81 -0.50
CA GLU A 245 33.08 -19.61 -1.29
C GLU A 245 32.82 -18.31 -0.52
N ALA A 246 32.00 -18.37 0.54
CA ALA A 246 31.62 -17.22 1.36
C ALA A 246 32.68 -17.00 2.47
N ASP A 247 32.97 -15.73 2.77
CA ASP A 247 33.82 -15.34 3.87
C ASP A 247 32.96 -15.01 5.12
N ASP A 248 32.32 -16.05 5.65
CA ASP A 248 31.34 -15.96 6.74
C ASP A 248 31.67 -16.94 7.89
N GLU A 249 30.78 -17.03 8.87
CA GLU A 249 30.95 -17.91 10.05
C GLU A 249 31.01 -19.39 9.65
N ILE A 250 30.46 -19.81 8.51
CA ILE A 250 30.53 -21.21 8.07
C ILE A 250 31.94 -21.54 7.62
N LYS A 251 32.61 -20.65 6.89
CA LYS A 251 34.00 -20.80 6.50
C LYS A 251 34.92 -20.90 7.72
N GLU A 252 34.70 -20.02 8.74
CA GLU A 252 35.44 -20.11 10.00
C GLU A 252 35.24 -21.48 10.63
N MET A 253 33.99 -22.00 10.70
CA MET A 253 33.71 -23.35 11.25
C MET A 253 34.40 -24.47 10.46
N ILE A 254 34.44 -24.39 9.15
CA ILE A 254 35.12 -25.38 8.30
C ILE A 254 36.61 -25.39 8.59
N LEU A 255 37.26 -24.22 8.62
CA LEU A 255 38.69 -24.10 8.90
C LEU A 255 39.07 -24.61 10.30
N GLU A 256 38.27 -24.29 11.31
CA GLU A 256 38.49 -24.80 12.67
C GLU A 256 38.33 -26.33 12.76
N ALA A 257 37.34 -26.89 12.07
CA ALA A 257 37.10 -28.31 12.00
C ALA A 257 38.25 -29.05 11.28
N GLU A 258 38.74 -28.48 10.17
CA GLU A 258 39.90 -28.98 9.42
C GLU A 258 41.16 -28.97 10.28
N GLN A 259 41.43 -27.86 10.99
CA GLN A 259 42.57 -27.76 11.90
C GLN A 259 42.50 -28.78 13.05
N MET A 260 41.28 -28.99 13.59
CA MET A 260 41.05 -30.01 14.63
C MET A 260 41.37 -31.41 14.08
N ALA A 261 40.87 -31.76 12.89
CA ALA A 261 41.11 -33.05 12.26
C ALA A 261 42.61 -33.25 11.98
N HIS A 262 43.27 -32.23 11.44
CA HIS A 262 44.71 -32.27 11.16
C HIS A 262 45.53 -32.49 12.45
N ASN A 263 45.28 -31.75 13.51
CA ASN A 263 45.97 -31.92 14.78
C ASN A 263 45.73 -33.32 15.39
N LEU A 264 44.49 -33.84 15.30
CA LEU A 264 44.21 -35.19 15.81
C LEU A 264 44.92 -36.26 14.98
N ASN A 265 44.93 -36.11 13.64
CA ASN A 265 45.64 -37.03 12.75
C ASN A 265 47.15 -37.09 13.07
N LEU A 266 47.79 -35.93 13.26
CA LEU A 266 49.20 -35.86 13.67
C LEU A 266 49.44 -36.60 14.99
N ILE A 267 48.60 -36.42 16.02
CA ILE A 267 48.76 -37.05 17.33
C ILE A 267 48.56 -38.58 17.22
N ILE A 268 47.53 -39.03 16.47
CA ILE A 268 47.26 -40.47 16.31
C ILE A 268 48.37 -41.16 15.54
N THR A 269 48.86 -40.52 14.48
CA THR A 269 49.96 -41.05 13.63
C THR A 269 51.23 -41.15 14.46
N ASP A 270 51.65 -40.08 15.17
CA ASP A 270 52.84 -40.06 16.04
C ASP A 270 52.77 -41.12 17.17
N ALA A 271 51.59 -41.22 17.81
CA ALA A 271 51.37 -42.24 18.87
C ALA A 271 51.42 -43.64 18.30
N GLY A 272 50.87 -43.87 17.08
CA GLY A 272 50.94 -45.17 16.39
C GLY A 272 52.36 -45.54 16.00
N GLU A 273 53.16 -44.62 15.47
CA GLU A 273 54.56 -44.80 15.15
C GLU A 273 55.37 -45.13 16.40
N LEU A 274 55.23 -44.36 17.46
CA LEU A 274 55.91 -44.60 18.74
C LEU A 274 55.59 -45.97 19.31
N LEU A 275 54.34 -46.36 19.34
CA LEU A 275 53.90 -47.66 19.82
C LEU A 275 54.42 -48.80 18.91
N GLY A 276 54.49 -48.58 17.64
CA GLY A 276 55.07 -49.53 16.64
C GLY A 276 56.56 -49.74 16.88
N GLU A 277 57.36 -48.67 17.08
CA GLU A 277 58.80 -48.76 17.39
C GLU A 277 59.01 -49.47 18.70
N MET A 278 58.20 -49.15 19.72
CA MET A 278 58.26 -49.82 21.00
C MET A 278 57.95 -51.34 20.88
N ALA A 279 56.99 -51.72 20.10
CA ALA A 279 56.64 -53.10 19.82
C ALA A 279 57.77 -53.85 19.09
N ALA A 280 58.55 -53.14 18.26
CA ALA A 280 59.75 -53.65 17.59
C ALA A 280 61.00 -53.72 18.51
N GLY A 281 60.87 -53.33 19.78
CA GLY A 281 61.95 -53.37 20.77
C GLY A 281 62.79 -52.09 20.85
N ASN A 282 62.43 -51.06 20.09
CA ASN A 282 63.14 -49.77 20.12
C ASN A 282 62.52 -48.83 21.20
N TYR A 283 63.09 -48.78 22.39
CA TYR A 283 62.62 -47.95 23.47
C TYR A 283 63.41 -46.63 23.62
N ALA A 284 64.27 -46.31 22.69
CA ALA A 284 65.02 -45.04 22.68
C ALA A 284 64.31 -43.96 21.80
N VAL A 285 62.99 -44.08 21.64
CA VAL A 285 62.17 -43.20 20.83
C VAL A 285 61.35 -42.23 21.66
N GLY A 286 61.02 -41.09 21.10
CA GLY A 286 60.14 -40.06 21.65
C GLY A 286 59.36 -39.33 20.58
N THR A 287 58.32 -38.66 21.01
CA THR A 287 57.49 -37.86 20.09
C THR A 287 58.28 -36.76 19.38
N ARG A 288 58.00 -36.55 18.11
CA ARG A 288 58.58 -35.47 17.26
C ARG A 288 57.69 -34.20 17.24
N ILE A 289 56.49 -34.32 17.77
CA ILE A 289 55.46 -33.26 17.72
C ILE A 289 55.00 -32.90 19.17
N GLU A 290 55.95 -32.72 20.07
CA GLU A 290 55.65 -32.50 21.48
C GLU A 290 54.72 -31.33 21.76
N ASP A 291 54.79 -30.27 20.94
CA ASP A 291 53.97 -29.06 20.97
C ASP A 291 52.50 -29.32 20.60
N LYS A 292 52.20 -30.40 19.89
CA LYS A 292 50.84 -30.78 19.50
C LYS A 292 50.09 -31.53 20.61
N TYR A 293 50.79 -32.14 21.56
CA TYR A 293 50.15 -32.82 22.70
C TYR A 293 49.71 -31.81 23.74
N VAL A 294 48.55 -31.19 23.54
CA VAL A 294 47.96 -30.18 24.45
C VAL A 294 46.73 -30.72 25.19
N GLY A 295 46.36 -30.10 26.30
CA GLY A 295 45.15 -30.45 27.06
C GLY A 295 45.16 -31.92 27.52
N LYS A 296 44.14 -32.68 27.19
CA LYS A 296 44.05 -34.12 27.56
C LYS A 296 45.05 -35.02 26.84
N PHE A 297 45.61 -34.62 25.73
CA PHE A 297 46.59 -35.37 25.00
C PHE A 297 47.97 -35.38 25.70
N VAL A 298 48.24 -34.44 26.59
CA VAL A 298 49.46 -34.48 27.47
C VAL A 298 49.49 -35.76 28.26
N ALA A 299 48.34 -36.19 28.80
CA ALA A 299 48.31 -37.44 29.62
C ALA A 299 48.64 -38.70 28.81
N LEU A 300 48.20 -38.71 27.47
CA LEU A 300 48.58 -39.79 26.56
C LEU A 300 50.10 -39.82 26.32
N LYS A 301 50.70 -38.66 26.01
CA LYS A 301 52.14 -38.49 25.83
C LYS A 301 52.91 -38.97 27.04
N ASP A 302 52.50 -38.54 28.22
CA ASP A 302 53.18 -38.89 29.49
C ASP A 302 53.07 -40.38 29.83
N ALA A 303 51.92 -41.00 29.53
CA ALA A 303 51.73 -42.44 29.68
C ALA A 303 52.67 -43.25 28.75
N MET A 304 52.77 -42.84 27.47
CA MET A 304 53.68 -43.44 26.48
C MET A 304 55.15 -43.30 26.95
N ARG A 305 55.55 -42.10 27.38
CA ARG A 305 56.90 -41.85 27.94
C ARG A 305 57.20 -42.71 29.18
N LYS A 306 56.26 -42.83 30.10
CA LYS A 306 56.42 -43.65 31.31
C LYS A 306 56.56 -45.11 30.92
N MET A 307 55.74 -45.64 30.04
CA MET A 307 55.83 -47.02 29.55
C MET A 307 57.17 -47.28 28.89
N ASN A 308 57.62 -46.37 27.99
CA ASN A 308 58.89 -46.46 27.30
C ASN A 308 60.11 -46.55 28.32
N ARG A 309 60.13 -45.62 29.28
CA ARG A 309 61.18 -45.60 30.32
C ARG A 309 61.20 -46.90 31.16
N GLN A 310 60.03 -47.41 31.55
CA GLN A 310 59.92 -48.65 32.36
C GLN A 310 60.44 -49.87 31.58
N MET A 311 60.03 -49.99 30.28
CA MET A 311 60.49 -51.09 29.45
C MET A 311 61.98 -51.04 29.16
N ASN A 312 62.53 -49.85 28.92
CA ASN A 312 63.99 -49.68 28.73
C ASN A 312 64.76 -50.03 30.01
N SER A 313 64.28 -49.59 31.16
CA SER A 313 64.91 -49.94 32.47
C SER A 313 64.83 -51.45 32.76
N THR A 314 63.71 -52.09 32.43
CA THR A 314 63.55 -53.55 32.65
C THR A 314 64.50 -54.37 31.78
N LEU A 315 64.68 -53.95 30.53
CA LEU A 315 65.60 -54.58 29.59
C LEU A 315 67.09 -54.49 30.04
N GLN A 316 67.47 -53.27 30.48
CA GLN A 316 68.79 -53.07 31.04
C GLN A 316 69.06 -53.97 32.29
N GLN A 317 68.03 -54.22 33.14
CA GLN A 317 68.14 -55.11 34.28
C GLN A 317 68.21 -56.60 33.93
N VAL A 318 67.84 -56.99 32.73
CA VAL A 318 67.91 -58.39 32.25
C VAL A 318 69.21 -58.67 31.52
N GLU A 319 69.87 -57.64 30.95
CA GLU A 319 71.18 -57.73 30.30
C GLU A 319 72.36 -57.75 31.31
N ASP A 320 72.17 -57.21 32.52
CA ASP A 320 73.17 -57.32 33.63
C ASP A 320 72.94 -58.62 34.41
#